data_ce78d888575bf31ca5519d63b925c7dc
#
_entry.id   ce78d888575bf31ca5519d63b925c7dc
#
_cell.length_a   1.000
_cell.length_b   1.000
_cell.length_c   1.000
_cell.angle_alpha   90.00
_cell.angle_beta   90.00
_cell.angle_gamma   90.00
#
_symmetry.space_group_name_H-M   'P 1'
#
loop_
_entity.id
_entity.type
_entity.pdbx_description
1 polymer ?
#
loop_
_entity_poly.entity_id
_entity_poly.type
_entity_poly.pdbx_seq_one_letter_code
_entity_poly.pdbx_strand_id
1 'polypeptide(L)'
;MNTYLLFKSIHLIAVISWMAGLLYLPRIFVYHSEAVRDNKSEDLMSTFKVMERRLMVYIMNPAMIVSWIFGMLLIHTIGMDIFGSLWLQLKFIFVIILTIYHFFLFQCLRKFAENNNSYSPKFYRIINEIPTVLLIGIVLVVVFKPL
;
A
#
# COMPACT_ATOMS: atom_id res chain seq x y z
N MET A 1 -19.62 -17.56 18.07
CA MET A 1 -18.98 -16.90 16.93
C MET A 1 -17.46 -16.95 17.09
N ASN A 2 -16.76 -17.25 16.04
CA ASN A 2 -15.31 -17.38 16.09
C ASN A 2 -14.66 -16.01 15.89
N THR A 3 -14.15 -15.45 16.97
CA THR A 3 -13.48 -14.15 16.97
C THR A 3 -12.27 -14.13 16.04
N TYR A 4 -11.52 -15.23 16.01
CA TYR A 4 -10.35 -15.37 15.13
C TYR A 4 -10.74 -15.21 13.66
N LEU A 5 -11.80 -15.88 13.23
CA LEU A 5 -12.26 -15.82 11.84
C LEU A 5 -12.77 -14.42 11.49
N LEU A 6 -13.41 -13.73 12.43
CA LEU A 6 -13.87 -12.37 12.23
C LEU A 6 -12.68 -11.43 12.04
N PHE A 7 -11.70 -11.50 12.93
CA PHE A 7 -10.49 -10.66 12.83
C PHE A 7 -9.73 -10.95 11.53
N LYS A 8 -9.62 -12.21 11.16
CA LYS A 8 -8.96 -12.60 9.91
C LYS A 8 -9.68 -12.04 8.69
N SER A 9 -11.02 -12.09 8.70
CA SER A 9 -11.81 -11.55 7.59
C SER A 9 -11.61 -10.03 7.43
N ILE A 10 -11.68 -9.30 8.52
CA ILE A 10 -11.48 -7.85 8.50
C ILE A 10 -10.05 -7.51 8.07
N HIS A 11 -9.08 -8.26 8.58
CA HIS A 11 -7.67 -8.09 8.19
C HIS A 11 -7.48 -8.29 6.69
N LEU A 12 -8.06 -9.36 6.12
CA LEU A 12 -7.96 -9.64 4.69
C LEU A 12 -8.60 -8.55 3.84
N ILE A 13 -9.78 -8.08 4.24
CA ILE A 13 -10.46 -6.99 3.52
C ILE A 13 -9.58 -5.74 3.51
N ALA A 14 -9.02 -5.40 4.66
CA ALA A 14 -8.15 -4.23 4.79
C ALA A 14 -6.88 -4.37 3.95
N VAL A 15 -6.24 -5.55 3.99
CA VAL A 15 -5.02 -5.81 3.21
C VAL A 15 -5.30 -5.70 1.71
N ILE A 16 -6.39 -6.29 1.24
CA ILE A 16 -6.76 -6.24 -0.17
C ILE A 16 -6.99 -4.79 -0.61
N SER A 17 -7.73 -4.03 0.19
CA SER A 17 -7.99 -2.62 -0.10
C SER A 17 -6.71 -1.78 -0.13
N TRP A 18 -5.83 -2.02 0.84
CA TRP A 18 -4.55 -1.31 0.92
C TRP A 18 -3.66 -1.64 -0.27
N MET A 19 -3.54 -2.93 -0.61
CA MET A 19 -2.73 -3.37 -1.75
C MET A 19 -3.28 -2.82 -3.07
N ALA A 20 -4.60 -2.80 -3.23
CA ALA A 20 -5.20 -2.20 -4.42
C ALA A 20 -4.79 -0.74 -4.58
N GLY A 21 -4.81 0.03 -3.48
CA GLY A 21 -4.37 1.41 -3.50
C GLY A 21 -2.89 1.56 -3.80
N LEU A 22 -2.05 0.74 -3.17
CA LEU A 22 -0.60 0.77 -3.39
C LEU A 22 -0.22 0.43 -4.84
N LEU A 23 -1.00 -0.42 -5.50
CA LEU A 23 -0.78 -0.79 -6.89
C LEU A 23 -1.34 0.25 -7.86
N TYR A 24 -2.37 0.96 -7.46
CA TYR A 24 -3.06 1.91 -8.35
C TYR A 24 -2.49 3.32 -8.30
N LEU A 25 -2.13 3.81 -7.11
CA LEU A 25 -1.69 5.19 -6.94
C LEU A 25 -0.46 5.55 -7.80
N PRO A 26 0.59 4.70 -7.87
CA PRO A 26 1.72 5.02 -8.75
C PRO A 26 1.34 5.12 -10.21
N ARG A 27 0.31 4.40 -10.65
CA ARG A 27 -0.21 4.52 -12.02
C ARG A 27 -0.80 5.91 -12.26
N ILE A 28 -1.55 6.41 -11.29
CA ILE A 28 -2.09 7.77 -11.39
C ILE A 28 -0.94 8.77 -11.47
N PHE A 29 0.11 8.57 -10.67
CA PHE A 29 1.30 9.41 -10.71
C PHE A 29 1.98 9.38 -12.08
N VAL A 30 2.01 8.22 -12.75
CA VAL A 30 2.54 8.13 -14.12
C VAL A 30 1.78 9.06 -15.05
N TYR A 31 0.45 8.96 -15.05
CA TYR A 31 -0.38 9.79 -15.91
C TYR A 31 -0.29 11.27 -15.54
N HIS A 32 -0.26 11.56 -14.25
CA HIS A 32 -0.15 12.93 -13.75
C HIS A 32 1.19 13.55 -14.18
N SER A 33 2.29 12.82 -14.02
CA SER A 33 3.62 13.32 -14.41
C SER A 33 3.75 13.47 -15.92
N GLU A 34 3.13 12.58 -16.71
CA GLU A 34 3.07 12.73 -18.16
C GLU A 34 2.30 14.00 -18.55
N ALA A 35 1.18 14.25 -17.87
CA ALA A 35 0.37 15.44 -18.13
C ALA A 35 1.11 16.71 -17.80
N VAL A 36 1.89 16.72 -16.71
CA VAL A 36 2.75 17.87 -16.35
C VAL A 36 3.82 18.08 -17.42
N ARG A 37 4.49 16.99 -17.83
CA ARG A 37 5.55 17.07 -18.85
C ARG A 37 5.01 17.62 -20.17
N ASP A 38 3.80 17.21 -20.57
CA ASP A 38 3.21 17.57 -21.85
C ASP A 38 2.35 18.82 -21.79
N ASN A 39 2.37 19.55 -20.69
CA ASN A 39 1.62 20.79 -20.46
C ASN A 39 0.13 20.66 -20.76
N LYS A 40 -0.50 19.59 -20.24
CA LYS A 40 -1.93 19.36 -20.39
C LYS A 40 -2.72 20.39 -19.57
N SER A 41 -4.05 20.42 -19.76
CA SER A 41 -4.95 21.38 -19.13
C SER A 41 -4.88 21.32 -17.60
N GLU A 42 -5.13 22.46 -16.95
CA GLU A 42 -5.22 22.51 -15.48
C GLU A 42 -6.39 21.71 -14.93
N ASP A 43 -7.47 21.59 -15.71
CA ASP A 43 -8.62 20.75 -15.31
C ASP A 43 -8.22 19.31 -15.16
N LEU A 44 -7.41 18.79 -16.08
CA LEU A 44 -6.89 17.42 -15.99
C LEU A 44 -5.97 17.27 -14.78
N MET A 45 -5.09 18.23 -14.54
CA MET A 45 -4.19 18.22 -13.37
C MET A 45 -4.98 18.20 -12.08
N SER A 46 -6.03 19.04 -11.98
CA SER A 46 -6.89 19.09 -10.80
C SER A 46 -7.60 17.77 -10.57
N THR A 47 -8.06 17.12 -11.63
CA THR A 47 -8.70 15.82 -11.54
C THR A 47 -7.75 14.77 -10.97
N PHE A 48 -6.50 14.72 -11.45
CA PHE A 48 -5.51 13.80 -10.90
C PHE A 48 -5.25 14.06 -9.42
N LYS A 49 -5.12 15.31 -9.01
CA LYS A 49 -4.91 15.66 -7.60
C LYS A 49 -6.06 15.17 -6.72
N VAL A 50 -7.29 15.31 -7.20
CA VAL A 50 -8.47 14.84 -6.46
C VAL A 50 -8.46 13.32 -6.35
N MET A 51 -8.18 12.61 -7.45
CA MET A 51 -8.13 11.14 -7.47
C MET A 51 -7.06 10.62 -6.51
N GLU A 52 -5.88 11.20 -6.55
CA GLU A 52 -4.75 10.82 -5.70
C GLU A 52 -5.11 11.01 -4.22
N ARG A 53 -5.64 12.17 -3.90
CA ARG A 53 -6.00 12.50 -2.51
C ARG A 53 -7.10 11.59 -1.98
N ARG A 54 -8.14 11.37 -2.77
CA ARG A 54 -9.26 10.50 -2.35
C ARG A 54 -8.79 9.08 -2.14
N LEU A 55 -7.97 8.56 -3.03
CA LEU A 55 -7.44 7.21 -2.90
C LEU A 55 -6.62 7.08 -1.62
N MET A 56 -5.72 8.03 -1.37
CA MET A 56 -4.84 8.00 -0.20
C MET A 56 -5.62 8.17 1.10
N VAL A 57 -6.45 9.21 1.18
CA VAL A 57 -7.10 9.61 2.44
C VAL A 57 -8.28 8.70 2.78
N TYR A 58 -9.08 8.29 1.80
CA TYR A 58 -10.31 7.56 2.06
C TYR A 58 -10.16 6.05 1.98
N ILE A 59 -9.14 5.54 1.30
CA ILE A 59 -8.95 4.10 1.10
C ILE A 59 -7.64 3.64 1.72
N MET A 60 -6.50 4.19 1.28
CA MET A 60 -5.19 3.67 1.65
C MET A 60 -4.86 3.89 3.13
N ASN A 61 -5.05 5.10 3.64
CA ASN A 61 -4.74 5.38 5.04
C ASN A 61 -5.60 4.56 6.00
N PRO A 62 -6.95 4.54 5.85
CA PRO A 62 -7.78 3.69 6.70
C PRO A 62 -7.46 2.20 6.56
N ALA A 63 -7.24 1.73 5.34
CA ALA A 63 -6.94 0.32 5.09
C ALA A 63 -5.63 -0.10 5.73
N MET A 64 -4.59 0.74 5.64
CA MET A 64 -3.31 0.46 6.29
C MET A 64 -3.48 0.35 7.81
N ILE A 65 -4.17 1.31 8.41
CA ILE A 65 -4.38 1.34 9.86
C ILE A 65 -5.15 0.10 10.32
N VAL A 66 -6.26 -0.21 9.65
CA VAL A 66 -7.09 -1.37 9.99
C VAL A 66 -6.29 -2.67 9.79
N SER A 67 -5.51 -2.76 8.71
CA SER A 67 -4.67 -3.91 8.44
C SER A 67 -3.67 -4.16 9.59
N TRP A 68 -2.99 -3.13 10.07
CA TRP A 68 -2.06 -3.24 11.19
C TRP A 68 -2.76 -3.62 12.49
N ILE A 69 -3.87 -2.95 12.80
CA ILE A 69 -4.62 -3.21 14.05
C ILE A 69 -5.09 -4.67 14.08
N PHE A 70 -5.76 -5.13 13.04
CA PHE A 70 -6.31 -6.48 13.01
C PHE A 70 -5.23 -7.54 12.82
N GLY A 71 -4.13 -7.20 12.16
CA GLY A 71 -2.97 -8.08 12.12
C GLY A 71 -2.40 -8.34 13.49
N MET A 72 -2.24 -7.29 14.30
CA MET A 72 -1.75 -7.42 15.67
C MET A 72 -2.75 -8.16 16.56
N LEU A 73 -4.05 -7.91 16.38
CA LEU A 73 -5.08 -8.65 17.12
C LEU A 73 -5.06 -10.14 16.79
N LEU A 74 -4.81 -10.50 15.53
CA LEU A 74 -4.66 -11.90 15.13
C LEU A 74 -3.48 -12.55 15.83
N ILE A 75 -2.35 -11.87 15.90
CA ILE A 75 -1.17 -12.39 16.58
C ILE A 75 -1.47 -12.59 18.07
N HIS A 76 -2.14 -11.63 18.69
CA HIS A 76 -2.53 -11.74 20.10
C HIS A 76 -3.46 -12.94 20.34
N THR A 77 -4.41 -13.16 19.41
CA THR A 77 -5.37 -14.26 19.51
C THR A 77 -4.69 -15.64 19.33
N ILE A 78 -3.74 -15.73 18.40
CA ILE A 78 -2.99 -16.97 18.14
C ILE A 78 -1.99 -17.23 19.27
N GLY A 79 -1.37 -16.19 19.79
CA GLY A 79 -0.32 -16.24 20.80
C GLY A 79 0.99 -15.66 20.33
N MET A 80 1.73 -15.02 21.23
CA MET A 80 2.97 -14.33 20.87
C MET A 80 4.10 -15.27 20.45
N ASP A 81 3.97 -16.56 20.74
CA ASP A 81 4.94 -17.58 20.34
C ASP A 81 5.09 -17.65 18.81
N ILE A 82 4.09 -17.22 18.06
CA ILE A 82 4.11 -17.24 16.59
C ILE A 82 5.25 -16.38 16.04
N PHE A 83 5.74 -15.39 16.79
CA PHE A 83 6.88 -14.57 16.38
C PHE A 83 8.18 -15.38 16.21
N GLY A 84 8.24 -16.58 16.78
CA GLY A 84 9.35 -17.49 16.53
C GLY A 84 9.33 -18.11 15.13
N SER A 85 8.22 -17.99 14.41
CA SER A 85 8.07 -18.57 13.07
C SER A 85 8.75 -17.70 12.02
N LEU A 86 9.53 -18.33 11.13
CA LEU A 86 10.22 -17.61 10.06
C LEU A 86 9.23 -16.92 9.14
N TRP A 87 8.12 -17.59 8.80
CA TRP A 87 7.14 -17.02 7.87
C TRP A 87 6.54 -15.71 8.38
N LEU A 88 6.27 -15.62 9.70
CA LEU A 88 5.72 -14.41 10.28
C LEU A 88 6.76 -13.29 10.30
N GLN A 89 8.01 -13.62 10.63
CA GLN A 89 9.11 -12.64 10.62
C GLN A 89 9.31 -12.06 9.22
N LEU A 90 9.31 -12.92 8.19
CA LEU A 90 9.43 -12.47 6.80
C LEU A 90 8.25 -11.61 6.38
N LYS A 91 7.03 -12.03 6.75
CA LYS A 91 5.83 -11.23 6.46
C LYS A 91 5.94 -9.86 7.12
N PHE A 92 6.38 -9.80 8.36
CA PHE A 92 6.55 -8.54 9.09
C PHE A 92 7.52 -7.60 8.37
N ILE A 93 8.65 -8.14 7.91
CA ILE A 93 9.65 -7.36 7.17
C ILE A 93 9.02 -6.77 5.90
N PHE A 94 8.31 -7.60 5.12
CA PHE A 94 7.66 -7.15 3.90
C PHE A 94 6.59 -6.10 4.16
N VAL A 95 5.81 -6.27 5.24
CA VAL A 95 4.75 -5.31 5.59
C VAL A 95 5.35 -3.98 6.05
N ILE A 96 6.47 -4.01 6.77
CA ILE A 96 7.19 -2.79 7.16
C ILE A 96 7.68 -2.05 5.91
N ILE A 97 8.23 -2.77 4.95
CA ILE A 97 8.69 -2.17 3.69
C ILE A 97 7.50 -1.55 2.93
N LEU A 98 6.36 -2.24 2.90
CA LEU A 98 5.14 -1.69 2.29
C LEU A 98 4.68 -0.42 2.99
N THR A 99 4.77 -0.38 4.32
CA THR A 99 4.39 0.79 5.11
C THR A 99 5.31 1.98 4.78
N ILE A 100 6.61 1.73 4.68
CA ILE A 100 7.58 2.76 4.29
C ILE A 100 7.24 3.26 2.87
N TYR A 101 6.93 2.34 1.96
CA TYR A 101 6.55 2.67 0.59
C TYR A 101 5.26 3.52 0.57
N HIS A 102 4.28 3.18 1.41
CA HIS A 102 3.03 3.94 1.55
C HIS A 102 3.32 5.40 1.93
N PHE A 103 4.17 5.63 2.90
CA PHE A 103 4.53 6.99 3.30
C PHE A 103 5.35 7.71 2.24
N PHE A 104 6.18 6.99 1.49
CA PHE A 104 6.86 7.56 0.34
C PHE A 104 5.86 8.05 -0.71
N LEU A 105 4.84 7.25 -1.02
CA LEU A 105 3.78 7.64 -1.95
C LEU A 105 3.01 8.86 -1.43
N PHE A 106 2.80 8.94 -0.12
CA PHE A 106 2.15 10.10 0.49
C PHE A 106 2.96 11.37 0.24
N GLN A 107 4.28 11.29 0.35
CA GLN A 107 5.16 12.43 0.05
C GLN A 107 5.08 12.81 -1.43
N CYS A 108 5.03 11.82 -2.32
CA CYS A 108 4.85 12.07 -3.75
C CYS A 108 3.53 12.78 -4.03
N LEU A 109 2.46 12.35 -3.36
CA LEU A 109 1.16 12.99 -3.46
C LEU A 109 1.23 14.46 -3.06
N ARG A 110 1.89 14.74 -1.95
CA ARG A 110 2.06 16.12 -1.48
C ARG A 110 2.83 16.96 -2.48
N LYS A 111 3.88 16.41 -3.08
CA LYS A 111 4.65 17.10 -4.11
C LYS A 111 3.79 17.45 -5.33
N PHE A 112 2.95 16.52 -5.77
CA PHE A 112 2.01 16.81 -6.86
C PHE A 112 1.01 17.89 -6.46
N ALA A 113 0.48 17.82 -5.22
CA ALA A 113 -0.49 18.81 -4.73
C ALA A 113 0.11 20.21 -4.71
N GLU A 114 1.40 20.32 -4.43
CA GLU A 114 2.12 21.60 -4.36
C GLU A 114 2.77 21.97 -5.70
N ASN A 115 2.55 21.18 -6.75
CA ASN A 115 3.16 21.35 -8.08
C ASN A 115 4.69 21.28 -8.05
N ASN A 116 5.23 20.50 -7.11
CA ASN A 116 6.69 20.36 -6.89
C ASN A 116 7.20 18.97 -7.27
N ASN A 117 6.47 18.22 -8.11
CA ASN A 117 6.92 16.91 -8.52
C ASN A 117 8.22 17.01 -9.33
N SER A 118 9.23 16.26 -8.91
CA SER A 118 10.54 16.20 -9.57
C SER A 118 10.82 14.85 -10.22
N TYR A 119 9.95 13.87 -10.05
CA TYR A 119 10.17 12.52 -10.57
C TYR A 119 9.55 12.37 -11.96
N SER A 120 10.22 11.58 -12.82
CA SER A 120 9.76 11.33 -14.19
C SER A 120 8.66 10.27 -14.21
N PRO A 121 7.86 10.20 -15.31
CA PRO A 121 6.90 9.12 -15.47
C PRO A 121 7.55 7.73 -15.41
N LYS A 122 8.75 7.59 -15.97
CA LYS A 122 9.49 6.33 -15.93
C LYS A 122 9.79 5.89 -14.49
N PHE A 123 10.14 6.84 -13.62
CA PHE A 123 10.39 6.57 -12.20
C PHE A 123 9.17 5.94 -11.56
N TYR A 124 7.99 6.51 -11.78
CA TYR A 124 6.75 6.00 -11.20
C TYR A 124 6.37 4.63 -11.76
N ARG A 125 6.66 4.36 -13.03
CA ARG A 125 6.45 3.04 -13.62
C ARG A 125 7.32 1.99 -12.96
N ILE A 126 8.57 2.32 -12.68
CA ILE A 126 9.52 1.40 -12.05
C ILE A 126 9.10 1.12 -10.62
N ILE A 127 8.77 2.16 -9.83
CA ILE A 127 8.41 1.95 -8.44
C ILE A 127 7.09 1.21 -8.28
N ASN A 128 6.22 1.23 -9.29
CA ASN A 128 4.96 0.49 -9.25
C ASN A 128 5.19 -1.02 -9.22
N GLU A 129 6.37 -1.49 -9.57
CA GLU A 129 6.72 -2.91 -9.47
C GLU A 129 7.02 -3.34 -8.03
N ILE A 130 7.41 -2.40 -7.16
CA ILE A 130 7.79 -2.71 -5.78
C ILE A 130 6.64 -3.38 -5.01
N PRO A 131 5.42 -2.83 -4.96
CA PRO A 131 4.33 -3.49 -4.23
C PRO A 131 3.94 -4.82 -4.87
N THR A 132 4.07 -4.97 -6.18
CA THR A 132 3.81 -6.24 -6.85
C THR A 132 4.75 -7.32 -6.37
N VAL A 133 6.06 -7.04 -6.35
CA VAL A 133 7.07 -8.00 -5.89
C VAL A 133 6.84 -8.34 -4.41
N LEU A 134 6.58 -7.33 -3.59
CA LEU A 134 6.32 -7.54 -2.16
C LEU A 134 5.07 -8.37 -1.93
N LEU A 135 4.01 -8.12 -2.71
CA LEU A 135 2.77 -8.91 -2.62
C LEU A 135 3.01 -10.37 -2.94
N ILE A 136 3.75 -10.64 -4.01
CA ILE A 136 4.11 -12.02 -4.38
C ILE A 136 4.86 -12.67 -3.24
N GLY A 137 5.85 -11.97 -2.67
CA GLY A 137 6.62 -12.49 -1.54
C GLY A 137 5.76 -12.78 -0.33
N ILE A 138 4.87 -11.85 0.04
CA ILE A 138 3.98 -12.02 1.18
C ILE A 138 3.06 -13.23 1.00
N VAL A 139 2.43 -13.35 -0.18
CA VAL A 139 1.50 -14.45 -0.45
C VAL A 139 2.24 -15.80 -0.39
N LEU A 140 3.42 -15.89 -0.99
CA LEU A 140 4.20 -17.13 -0.95
C LEU A 140 4.58 -17.50 0.48
N VAL A 141 5.03 -16.53 1.27
CA VAL A 141 5.43 -16.76 2.67
C VAL A 141 4.23 -17.21 3.50
N VAL A 142 3.08 -16.57 3.33
CA VAL A 142 1.89 -16.90 4.12
C VAL A 142 1.30 -18.26 3.72
N VAL A 143 1.33 -18.59 2.44
CA VAL A 143 0.75 -19.87 1.95
C VAL A 143 1.68 -21.04 2.28
N PHE A 144 2.97 -20.92 2.02
CA PHE A 144 3.92 -22.00 2.29
C PHE A 144 4.33 -22.11 3.75
N LYS A 145 4.30 -21.01 4.49
CA LYS A 145 4.66 -20.93 5.91
C LYS A 145 5.98 -21.65 6.23
N PRO A 146 7.12 -21.21 5.65
CA PRO A 146 8.42 -21.78 5.99
C PRO A 146 8.70 -21.64 7.48
N LEU A 147 9.53 -22.53 8.01
CA LEU A 147 9.83 -22.64 9.45
C LEU A 147 10.26 -21.32 10.09
#